data_1331185ae8ac11cedf5534c7e4535413
#
_entry.id   1331185ae8ac11cedf5534c7e4535413
#
_cell.length_a   1.000
_cell.length_b   1.000
_cell.length_c   1.000
_cell.angle_alpha   90.00
_cell.angle_beta   90.00
_cell.angle_gamma   90.00
#
_symmetry.space_group_name_H-M   'P 1'
#
loop_
_entity.id
_entity.type
_entity.pdbx_description
1 polymer ?
#
loop_
_entity_poly.entity_id
_entity_poly.type
_entity_poly.pdbx_seq_one_letter_code
_entity_poly.pdbx_strand_id
1 'polypeptide(L)'
;MMNKFRIFLWTFAIVCLFSACEEEKASHLYDSEELLSFDVSTLEDKEYEIKLSDLMESVEIVQLDNSTEEAYTGIFKLGISDNYLVTSTPQNIPVKLFSRKDGRFIRNIGTKGQGPGEYRTIWNIMIDEKQERIHLGEPFQDKILTYDMNGIYHAEETINLPQGIRNKYVMYLEKENNKAIVFNTPYTLYERGNIRVEGEKNTCWIQDLKGNIIDSISVTNSLSLPPGSSDIWASHVKEESSIYSFALRPVMYVRPDTLYHYNSSTNQLYPVYTPNTETALNIFTTSVESPLHYYTMQGFYEKGRGINPEFLQEWKIIQVDKKSAKGRYIRLVNDLLGDIEIVSYDFFQNIKDNYAYIIYDPLDLKELLEEALDTNTEMSEEVRKRVVSMKNSLTEDDNDILVICKFKSR
;
A
#
# COMPACT_ATOMS: atom_id res chain seq x y z
N MET A 1 11.78 58.99 59.73
CA MET A 1 12.66 58.39 58.72
C MET A 1 12.40 56.89 58.68
N MET A 2 11.28 56.53 58.13
CA MET A 2 10.85 55.14 57.91
C MET A 2 9.77 55.21 56.82
N ASN A 3 9.84 54.39 55.81
CA ASN A 3 8.91 54.13 54.73
C ASN A 3 9.45 54.47 53.32
N LYS A 4 10.36 53.65 52.85
CA LYS A 4 10.63 53.48 51.39
C LYS A 4 11.23 52.07 51.08
N PHE A 5 10.68 50.99 51.63
CA PHE A 5 11.19 49.66 51.34
C PHE A 5 10.06 48.59 51.29
N ARG A 6 8.93 48.92 50.66
CA ARG A 6 7.81 47.94 50.54
C ARG A 6 7.09 47.93 49.17
N ILE A 7 7.73 48.37 48.10
CA ILE A 7 7.06 48.37 46.77
C ILE A 7 7.95 47.69 45.70
N PHE A 8 8.89 46.82 46.05
CA PHE A 8 9.71 46.13 45.06
C PHE A 8 9.62 44.60 45.10
N LEU A 9 8.63 44.03 45.74
CA LEU A 9 8.47 42.57 45.87
C LEU A 9 7.18 42.01 45.25
N TRP A 10 6.44 42.81 44.50
CA TRP A 10 5.18 42.36 43.88
C TRP A 10 5.15 42.37 42.35
N THR A 11 6.22 42.78 41.71
CA THR A 11 6.33 42.82 40.24
C THR A 11 7.15 41.64 39.65
N PHE A 12 7.63 40.72 40.50
CA PHE A 12 8.39 39.55 40.01
C PHE A 12 7.60 38.23 40.03
N ALA A 13 6.35 38.28 40.50
CA ALA A 13 5.48 37.07 40.62
C ALA A 13 4.42 36.96 39.52
N ILE A 14 4.41 37.86 38.52
CA ILE A 14 3.37 37.84 37.46
C ILE A 14 3.97 37.58 36.04
N VAL A 15 5.29 37.46 35.92
CA VAL A 15 5.92 37.14 34.64
C VAL A 15 6.18 35.63 34.47
N CYS A 16 5.92 34.80 35.46
CA CYS A 16 6.12 33.35 35.37
C CYS A 16 4.83 32.52 35.08
N LEU A 17 3.76 33.17 34.63
CA LEU A 17 2.48 32.48 34.38
C LEU A 17 1.98 32.53 32.93
N PHE A 18 2.83 32.93 31.99
CA PHE A 18 2.52 32.86 30.54
C PHE A 18 3.64 32.23 29.72
N SER A 19 4.42 31.33 30.28
CA SER A 19 4.91 30.18 29.53
C SER A 19 3.89 29.06 29.73
N ALA A 20 2.69 29.27 29.22
CA ALA A 20 1.90 28.15 28.80
C ALA A 20 2.79 27.43 27.78
N CYS A 21 3.41 26.32 28.20
CA CYS A 21 3.74 25.27 27.28
C CYS A 21 2.53 25.12 26.36
N GLU A 22 2.68 25.43 25.09
CA GLU A 22 2.04 24.63 24.08
C GLU A 22 2.55 23.21 24.38
N GLU A 23 1.81 22.46 25.15
CA GLU A 23 1.91 21.02 25.14
C GLU A 23 1.69 20.68 23.66
N GLU A 24 2.79 20.42 22.93
CA GLU A 24 2.72 19.66 21.72
C GLU A 24 1.78 18.52 22.06
N LYS A 25 0.62 18.47 21.38
CA LYS A 25 -0.33 17.36 21.54
C LYS A 25 0.51 16.10 21.42
N ALA A 26 0.66 15.40 22.53
CA ALA A 26 1.47 14.20 22.58
C ALA A 26 1.04 13.32 21.43
N SER A 27 2.01 12.78 20.71
CA SER A 27 1.72 11.85 19.62
C SER A 27 0.78 10.78 20.13
N HIS A 28 -0.32 10.54 19.42
CA HIS A 28 -1.28 9.49 19.77
C HIS A 28 -0.73 8.08 19.43
N LEU A 29 0.57 7.91 19.55
CA LEU A 29 1.23 6.62 19.43
C LEU A 29 1.20 5.93 20.79
N TYR A 30 0.49 4.82 20.85
CA TYR A 30 0.37 4.01 22.07
C TYR A 30 1.19 2.74 21.93
N ASP A 31 1.97 2.42 22.96
CA ASP A 31 2.47 1.06 23.18
C ASP A 31 1.26 0.19 23.55
N SER A 32 0.94 -0.74 22.69
CA SER A 32 -0.13 -1.68 22.94
C SER A 32 0.45 -2.92 23.64
N GLU A 33 -0.26 -3.47 24.64
CA GLU A 33 0.08 -4.79 25.22
C GLU A 33 -0.03 -5.91 24.18
N GLU A 34 -0.63 -5.61 23.01
CA GLU A 34 -0.83 -6.53 21.90
C GLU A 34 0.30 -6.47 20.84
N LEU A 35 1.35 -5.66 21.06
CA LEU A 35 2.49 -5.62 20.14
C LEU A 35 3.18 -6.98 20.06
N LEU A 36 3.10 -7.60 18.90
CA LEU A 36 3.87 -8.79 18.60
C LEU A 36 5.29 -8.41 18.15
N SER A 37 6.26 -8.58 19.05
CA SER A 37 7.69 -8.47 18.73
C SER A 37 8.23 -9.85 18.37
N PHE A 38 8.51 -10.07 17.09
CA PHE A 38 8.93 -11.37 16.57
C PHE A 38 10.44 -11.44 16.35
N ASP A 39 11.11 -12.37 17.01
CA ASP A 39 12.58 -12.56 16.87
C ASP A 39 12.87 -13.47 15.65
N VAL A 40 13.29 -12.85 14.56
CA VAL A 40 13.63 -13.54 13.30
C VAL A 40 14.84 -14.49 13.46
N SER A 41 15.73 -14.22 14.42
CA SER A 41 16.91 -15.08 14.66
C SER A 41 16.53 -16.49 15.18
N THR A 42 15.30 -16.67 15.64
CA THR A 42 14.81 -17.96 16.11
C THR A 42 14.35 -18.89 14.99
N LEU A 43 14.27 -18.38 13.76
CA LEU A 43 13.84 -19.18 12.62
C LEU A 43 14.93 -20.15 12.16
N GLU A 44 14.49 -21.35 11.81
CA GLU A 44 15.33 -22.28 11.06
C GLU A 44 15.60 -21.71 9.65
N ASP A 45 16.84 -21.84 9.17
CA ASP A 45 17.18 -21.50 7.79
C ASP A 45 16.65 -22.58 6.83
N LYS A 46 15.33 -22.65 6.79
CA LYS A 46 14.55 -23.55 5.93
C LYS A 46 13.35 -22.83 5.39
N GLU A 47 13.22 -22.87 4.09
CA GLU A 47 12.06 -22.31 3.40
C GLU A 47 10.97 -23.35 3.21
N TYR A 48 9.74 -22.96 3.46
CA TYR A 48 8.55 -23.81 3.31
C TYR A 48 7.75 -23.34 2.11
N GLU A 49 7.47 -24.25 1.20
CA GLU A 49 6.57 -24.01 0.09
C GLU A 49 5.13 -23.89 0.60
N ILE A 50 4.44 -22.86 0.17
CA ILE A 50 3.05 -22.58 0.48
C ILE A 50 2.29 -22.45 -0.82
N LYS A 51 1.24 -23.23 -0.97
CA LYS A 51 0.34 -23.15 -2.10
C LYS A 51 -0.60 -21.96 -1.98
N LEU A 52 -0.84 -21.29 -3.08
CA LEU A 52 -1.78 -20.16 -3.12
C LEU A 52 -3.16 -20.58 -2.59
N SER A 53 -3.64 -21.76 -2.97
CA SER A 53 -4.91 -22.31 -2.51
C SER A 53 -4.98 -22.57 -0.99
N ASP A 54 -3.84 -22.70 -0.30
CA ASP A 54 -3.81 -22.87 1.16
C ASP A 54 -4.12 -21.54 1.88
N LEU A 55 -3.72 -20.42 1.31
CA LEU A 55 -3.91 -19.08 1.89
C LEU A 55 -5.22 -18.42 1.46
N MET A 56 -5.74 -18.76 0.28
CA MET A 56 -6.81 -18.03 -0.36
C MET A 56 -8.17 -18.71 -0.20
N GLU A 57 -9.20 -17.89 0.08
CA GLU A 57 -10.60 -18.29 0.03
C GLU A 57 -11.06 -18.48 -1.41
N SER A 58 -10.63 -17.58 -2.29
CA SER A 58 -10.87 -17.66 -3.73
C SER A 58 -9.70 -17.11 -4.54
N VAL A 59 -9.54 -17.66 -5.74
CA VAL A 59 -8.56 -17.19 -6.74
C VAL A 59 -9.29 -17.10 -8.07
N GLU A 60 -9.22 -15.92 -8.67
CA GLU A 60 -9.80 -15.60 -9.98
C GLU A 60 -8.67 -15.32 -10.96
N ILE A 61 -8.73 -15.93 -12.13
CA ILE A 61 -7.80 -15.64 -13.23
C ILE A 61 -8.57 -14.87 -14.29
N VAL A 62 -8.18 -13.63 -14.54
CA VAL A 62 -8.87 -12.71 -15.44
C VAL A 62 -7.90 -12.29 -16.54
N GLN A 63 -8.22 -12.70 -17.78
CA GLN A 63 -7.58 -12.18 -18.98
C GLN A 63 -8.32 -10.93 -19.43
N LEU A 64 -7.62 -9.80 -19.50
CA LEU A 64 -8.23 -8.56 -19.95
C LEU A 64 -8.41 -8.57 -21.46
N ASP A 65 -9.56 -8.08 -21.89
CA ASP A 65 -9.97 -7.98 -23.29
C ASP A 65 -8.96 -7.13 -24.10
N ASN A 66 -8.50 -7.67 -25.20
CA ASN A 66 -7.60 -7.02 -26.18
C ASN A 66 -8.22 -6.98 -27.59
N SER A 67 -9.54 -7.21 -27.70
CA SER A 67 -10.22 -7.33 -29.01
C SER A 67 -10.19 -6.05 -29.84
N THR A 68 -9.86 -4.92 -29.25
CA THR A 68 -9.72 -3.62 -29.91
C THR A 68 -8.48 -2.89 -29.42
N GLU A 69 -7.87 -2.05 -30.28
CA GLU A 69 -6.76 -1.17 -29.90
C GLU A 69 -7.13 -0.29 -28.68
N GLU A 70 -8.41 0.11 -28.55
CA GLU A 70 -8.89 0.89 -27.42
C GLU A 70 -8.85 0.10 -26.10
N ALA A 71 -8.99 -1.22 -26.13
CA ALA A 71 -8.96 -2.08 -24.95
C ALA A 71 -7.54 -2.35 -24.45
N TYR A 72 -6.51 -2.14 -25.28
CA TYR A 72 -5.11 -2.42 -24.93
C TYR A 72 -4.63 -1.57 -23.75
N THR A 73 -3.99 -2.21 -22.77
CA THR A 73 -3.45 -1.58 -21.54
C THR A 73 -2.28 -2.37 -20.98
N GLY A 74 -1.32 -1.68 -20.37
CA GLY A 74 -0.44 -2.28 -19.39
C GLY A 74 -0.92 -1.89 -17.98
N ILE A 75 -0.64 -2.68 -16.98
CA ILE A 75 -1.13 -2.43 -15.62
C ILE A 75 0.02 -1.89 -14.75
N PHE A 76 -0.07 -0.60 -14.41
CA PHE A 76 0.82 0.02 -13.42
C PHE A 76 0.14 0.13 -12.05
N LYS A 77 -1.14 0.53 -12.03
CA LYS A 77 -1.99 0.55 -10.84
C LYS A 77 -3.33 -0.09 -11.17
N LEU A 78 -3.85 -0.82 -10.21
CA LEU A 78 -5.10 -1.55 -10.31
C LEU A 78 -6.03 -1.14 -9.17
N GLY A 79 -7.25 -0.74 -9.52
CA GLY A 79 -8.40 -0.67 -8.62
C GLY A 79 -9.26 -1.91 -8.81
N ILE A 80 -9.68 -2.52 -7.72
CA ILE A 80 -10.51 -3.73 -7.71
C ILE A 80 -11.76 -3.44 -6.89
N SER A 81 -12.92 -3.81 -7.42
CA SER A 81 -14.18 -3.84 -6.70
C SER A 81 -14.94 -5.14 -7.02
N ASP A 82 -16.16 -5.28 -6.54
CA ASP A 82 -16.90 -6.54 -6.73
C ASP A 82 -17.13 -6.88 -8.20
N ASN A 83 -17.46 -5.88 -9.02
CA ASN A 83 -17.84 -6.08 -10.41
C ASN A 83 -16.86 -5.46 -11.43
N TYR A 84 -15.91 -4.63 -10.99
CA TYR A 84 -15.09 -3.84 -11.90
C TYR A 84 -13.61 -3.90 -11.56
N LEU A 85 -12.81 -3.74 -12.62
CA LEU A 85 -11.36 -3.50 -12.57
C LEU A 85 -11.09 -2.17 -13.25
N VAL A 86 -10.24 -1.36 -12.63
CA VAL A 86 -9.78 -0.08 -13.21
C VAL A 86 -8.28 -0.11 -13.29
N THR A 87 -7.74 0.03 -14.50
CA THR A 87 -6.29 -0.01 -14.74
C THR A 87 -5.74 1.36 -15.11
N SER A 88 -4.54 1.67 -14.64
CA SER A 88 -3.78 2.81 -15.13
C SER A 88 -2.37 2.41 -15.54
N THR A 89 -1.82 3.16 -16.48
CA THR A 89 -0.45 3.01 -16.95
C THR A 89 0.25 4.38 -17.00
N PRO A 90 1.59 4.48 -16.81
CA PRO A 90 2.33 5.72 -16.98
C PRO A 90 2.42 6.17 -18.43
N GLN A 91 2.18 5.27 -19.40
CA GLN A 91 2.16 5.57 -20.82
C GLN A 91 1.02 6.54 -21.18
N ASN A 92 1.01 7.05 -22.40
CA ASN A 92 -0.05 7.96 -22.88
C ASN A 92 -1.34 7.18 -23.27
N ILE A 93 -1.80 6.33 -22.38
CA ILE A 93 -3.01 5.50 -22.50
C ILE A 93 -3.97 5.94 -21.39
N PRO A 94 -5.25 6.21 -21.68
CA PRO A 94 -6.23 6.54 -20.66
C PRO A 94 -6.43 5.42 -19.65
N VAL A 95 -6.91 5.79 -18.45
CA VAL A 95 -7.42 4.83 -17.44
C VAL A 95 -8.58 4.05 -18.06
N LYS A 96 -8.62 2.75 -17.81
CA LYS A 96 -9.60 1.85 -18.42
C LYS A 96 -10.43 1.15 -17.36
N LEU A 97 -11.70 0.97 -17.69
CA LEU A 97 -12.67 0.21 -16.92
C LEU A 97 -12.95 -1.12 -17.61
N PHE A 98 -12.81 -2.21 -16.86
CA PHE A 98 -13.11 -3.57 -17.29
C PHE A 98 -14.14 -4.23 -16.35
N SER A 99 -14.87 -5.20 -16.87
CA SER A 99 -15.67 -6.11 -16.08
C SER A 99 -14.75 -7.11 -15.36
N ARG A 100 -14.87 -7.22 -14.03
CA ARG A 100 -14.08 -8.19 -13.25
C ARG A 100 -14.44 -9.63 -13.60
N LYS A 101 -15.70 -9.89 -13.92
CA LYS A 101 -16.23 -11.24 -14.14
C LYS A 101 -15.57 -11.95 -15.33
N ASP A 102 -15.30 -11.22 -16.41
CA ASP A 102 -14.90 -11.77 -17.70
C ASP A 102 -13.78 -10.99 -18.40
N GLY A 103 -13.20 -9.98 -17.73
CA GLY A 103 -12.13 -9.15 -18.27
C GLY A 103 -12.54 -8.24 -19.42
N ARG A 104 -13.82 -8.21 -19.80
CA ARG A 104 -14.28 -7.44 -20.96
C ARG A 104 -14.08 -5.94 -20.76
N PHE A 105 -13.46 -5.29 -21.76
CA PHE A 105 -13.33 -3.83 -21.81
C PHE A 105 -14.69 -3.16 -21.84
N ILE A 106 -14.87 -2.16 -20.98
CA ILE A 106 -16.11 -1.38 -20.92
C ILE A 106 -15.90 -0.02 -21.57
N ARG A 107 -14.88 0.74 -21.11
CA ARG A 107 -14.54 2.07 -21.65
C ARG A 107 -13.30 2.68 -21.03
N ASN A 108 -12.89 3.80 -21.61
CA ASN A 108 -11.92 4.70 -20.99
C ASN A 108 -12.60 5.58 -19.92
N ILE A 109 -11.85 5.94 -18.88
CA ILE A 109 -12.26 6.86 -17.81
C ILE A 109 -11.44 8.15 -17.94
N GLY A 110 -12.08 9.23 -18.35
CA GLY A 110 -11.41 10.49 -18.63
C GLY A 110 -10.39 10.41 -19.76
N THR A 111 -9.46 11.35 -19.80
CA THR A 111 -8.42 11.47 -20.83
C THR A 111 -7.09 11.93 -20.24
N LYS A 112 -5.99 11.58 -20.93
CA LYS A 112 -4.64 12.08 -20.61
C LYS A 112 -4.50 13.53 -21.06
N GLY A 113 -3.99 14.39 -20.17
CA GLY A 113 -3.76 15.79 -20.47
C GLY A 113 -3.51 16.64 -19.23
N GLN A 114 -3.76 17.95 -19.35
CA GLN A 114 -3.57 18.94 -18.29
C GLN A 114 -4.79 19.89 -18.17
N GLY A 115 -5.84 19.62 -18.91
CA GLY A 115 -7.10 20.37 -18.85
C GLY A 115 -7.97 19.96 -17.65
N PRO A 116 -9.10 20.66 -17.45
CA PRO A 116 -10.07 20.28 -16.41
C PRO A 116 -10.56 18.85 -16.60
N GLY A 117 -10.41 18.00 -15.59
CA GLY A 117 -10.80 16.59 -15.68
C GLY A 117 -9.87 15.74 -16.54
N GLU A 118 -8.69 16.22 -16.90
CA GLU A 118 -7.62 15.43 -17.48
C GLU A 118 -6.54 15.12 -16.45
N TYR A 119 -5.78 14.03 -16.67
CA TYR A 119 -4.72 13.57 -15.76
C TYR A 119 -3.48 13.12 -16.55
N ARG A 120 -2.31 13.09 -15.89
CA ARG A 120 -1.04 12.61 -16.47
C ARG A 120 -0.71 11.19 -16.04
N THR A 121 -0.65 10.95 -14.75
CA THR A 121 -0.30 9.64 -14.17
C THR A 121 -1.16 9.38 -12.96
N ILE A 122 -1.80 8.22 -12.91
CA ILE A 122 -2.66 7.86 -11.78
C ILE A 122 -1.92 6.87 -10.87
N TRP A 123 -1.91 7.18 -9.58
CA TRP A 123 -1.31 6.35 -8.52
C TRP A 123 -2.33 5.81 -7.53
N ASN A 124 -3.42 6.52 -7.33
CA ASN A 124 -4.52 6.11 -6.47
C ASN A 124 -5.78 5.89 -7.31
N ILE A 125 -6.37 4.73 -7.15
CA ILE A 125 -7.64 4.37 -7.79
C ILE A 125 -8.57 3.87 -6.69
N MET A 126 -9.74 4.47 -6.58
CA MET A 126 -10.82 4.03 -5.70
C MET A 126 -12.09 3.88 -6.51
N ILE A 127 -12.78 2.76 -6.35
CA ILE A 127 -14.02 2.45 -7.04
C ILE A 127 -15.14 2.44 -6.00
N ASP A 128 -16.14 3.27 -6.22
CA ASP A 128 -17.36 3.31 -5.45
C ASP A 128 -18.51 2.80 -6.29
N GLU A 129 -18.75 1.50 -6.24
CA GLU A 129 -19.85 0.91 -6.99
C GLU A 129 -21.23 1.39 -6.51
N LYS A 130 -21.39 1.63 -5.20
CA LYS A 130 -22.70 2.06 -4.65
C LYS A 130 -23.12 3.42 -5.14
N GLN A 131 -22.16 4.31 -5.37
CA GLN A 131 -22.43 5.65 -5.91
C GLN A 131 -22.10 5.78 -7.40
N GLU A 132 -21.65 4.70 -8.04
CA GLU A 132 -21.21 4.67 -9.43
C GLU A 132 -20.11 5.71 -9.72
N ARG A 133 -19.07 5.75 -8.83
CA ARG A 133 -17.96 6.70 -8.93
C ARG A 133 -16.61 6.01 -8.99
N ILE A 134 -15.70 6.63 -9.74
CA ILE A 134 -14.29 6.28 -9.82
C ILE A 134 -13.49 7.52 -9.45
N HIS A 135 -12.65 7.40 -8.43
CA HIS A 135 -11.81 8.47 -7.95
C HIS A 135 -10.35 8.19 -8.35
N LEU A 136 -9.74 9.14 -9.04
CA LEU A 136 -8.40 9.04 -9.60
C LEU A 136 -7.48 10.09 -8.99
N GLY A 137 -6.44 9.65 -8.28
CA GLY A 137 -5.45 10.51 -7.64
C GLY A 137 -4.12 10.48 -8.37
N GLU A 138 -3.60 11.66 -8.74
CA GLU A 138 -2.24 11.84 -9.23
C GLU A 138 -1.27 12.03 -8.06
N PRO A 139 0.00 11.57 -8.17
CA PRO A 139 1.03 11.91 -7.21
C PRO A 139 1.36 13.40 -7.29
N PHE A 140 1.72 14.00 -6.18
CA PHE A 140 2.12 15.41 -6.09
C PHE A 140 1.02 16.43 -6.46
N GLN A 141 -0.23 15.99 -6.52
CA GLN A 141 -1.38 16.86 -6.73
C GLN A 141 -2.24 16.92 -5.46
N ASP A 142 -2.85 18.06 -5.24
CA ASP A 142 -3.76 18.31 -4.11
C ASP A 142 -5.23 18.01 -4.44
N LYS A 143 -5.47 17.24 -5.49
CA LYS A 143 -6.80 16.92 -6.00
C LYS A 143 -6.93 15.46 -6.41
N ILE A 144 -8.11 14.91 -6.15
CA ILE A 144 -8.54 13.61 -6.64
C ILE A 144 -9.74 13.85 -7.54
N LEU A 145 -9.59 13.46 -8.79
CA LEU A 145 -10.61 13.64 -9.81
C LEU A 145 -11.69 12.58 -9.65
N THR A 146 -12.95 12.98 -9.74
CA THR A 146 -14.11 12.08 -9.66
C THR A 146 -14.77 11.95 -11.01
N TYR A 147 -14.98 10.69 -11.43
CA TYR A 147 -15.70 10.33 -12.66
C TYR A 147 -16.87 9.42 -12.32
N ASP A 148 -17.89 9.40 -13.16
CA ASP A 148 -18.89 8.34 -13.11
C ASP A 148 -18.42 7.08 -13.85
N MET A 149 -19.22 6.02 -13.77
CA MET A 149 -18.96 4.77 -14.51
C MET A 149 -19.09 4.92 -16.03
N ASN A 150 -19.57 6.08 -16.52
CA ASN A 150 -19.56 6.43 -17.94
C ASN A 150 -18.27 7.16 -18.35
N GLY A 151 -17.35 7.40 -17.43
CA GLY A 151 -16.09 8.10 -17.69
C GLY A 151 -16.22 9.61 -17.76
N ILE A 152 -17.35 10.16 -17.32
CA ILE A 152 -17.63 11.60 -17.32
C ILE A 152 -17.07 12.21 -16.03
N TYR A 153 -16.32 13.29 -16.16
CA TYR A 153 -15.74 14.02 -15.04
C TYR A 153 -16.79 14.88 -14.33
N HIS A 154 -16.81 14.80 -12.99
CA HIS A 154 -17.67 15.57 -12.09
C HIS A 154 -16.83 16.57 -11.28
N ALA A 155 -16.69 17.80 -11.81
CA ALA A 155 -15.83 18.82 -11.21
C ALA A 155 -16.24 19.19 -9.77
N GLU A 156 -17.53 19.20 -9.48
CA GLU A 156 -18.13 19.53 -8.19
C GLU A 156 -17.90 18.45 -7.13
N GLU A 157 -17.59 17.21 -7.55
CA GLU A 157 -17.30 16.08 -6.68
C GLU A 157 -15.79 15.84 -6.52
N THR A 158 -14.95 16.75 -7.03
CA THR A 158 -13.50 16.68 -6.85
C THR A 158 -13.15 16.74 -5.37
N ILE A 159 -12.36 15.77 -4.90
CA ILE A 159 -11.89 15.73 -3.51
C ILE A 159 -10.58 16.51 -3.43
N ASN A 160 -10.52 17.50 -2.55
CA ASN A 160 -9.29 18.24 -2.32
C ASN A 160 -8.47 17.59 -1.21
N LEU A 161 -7.16 17.69 -1.33
CA LEU A 161 -6.19 17.33 -0.30
C LEU A 161 -5.59 18.61 0.29
N PRO A 162 -5.01 18.58 1.49
CA PRO A 162 -4.31 19.74 2.05
C PRO A 162 -3.19 20.22 1.12
N GLN A 163 -2.96 21.52 1.08
CA GLN A 163 -1.88 22.08 0.27
C GLN A 163 -0.51 21.57 0.72
N GLY A 164 0.35 21.27 -0.24
CA GLY A 164 1.74 20.89 0.03
C GLY A 164 1.96 19.40 0.19
N ILE A 165 0.98 18.55 -0.13
CA ILE A 165 1.22 17.12 -0.29
C ILE A 165 2.15 16.94 -1.49
N ARG A 166 3.38 16.49 -1.20
CA ARG A 166 4.42 16.28 -2.21
C ARG A 166 4.83 14.83 -2.38
N ASN A 167 4.06 13.92 -1.80
CA ASN A 167 4.41 12.51 -1.78
C ASN A 167 3.27 11.61 -2.24
N LYS A 168 3.60 10.35 -2.36
CA LYS A 168 2.61 9.29 -2.53
C LYS A 168 1.77 9.19 -1.26
N TYR A 169 0.50 8.94 -1.42
CA TYR A 169 -0.45 8.75 -0.33
C TYR A 169 -1.38 7.59 -0.64
N VAL A 170 -1.97 7.02 0.39
CA VAL A 170 -3.10 6.08 0.30
C VAL A 170 -4.30 6.74 0.94
N MET A 171 -5.45 6.66 0.28
CA MET A 171 -6.67 7.26 0.78
C MET A 171 -7.82 6.25 0.79
N TYR A 172 -8.65 6.39 1.81
CA TYR A 172 -9.92 5.69 1.95
C TYR A 172 -11.05 6.71 2.14
N LEU A 173 -12.21 6.42 1.56
CA LEU A 173 -13.39 7.26 1.71
C LEU A 173 -14.34 6.64 2.74
N GLU A 174 -14.62 7.38 3.82
CA GLU A 174 -15.71 7.10 4.75
C GLU A 174 -16.96 7.87 4.30
N LYS A 175 -17.74 7.26 3.42
CA LYS A 175 -18.83 7.93 2.68
C LYS A 175 -19.99 8.34 3.54
N GLU A 176 -20.38 7.52 4.52
CA GLU A 176 -21.47 7.82 5.43
C GLU A 176 -21.25 9.13 6.20
N ASN A 177 -19.97 9.53 6.34
CA ASN A 177 -19.56 10.70 7.10
C ASN A 177 -19.00 11.84 6.22
N ASN A 178 -18.97 11.68 4.88
CA ASN A 178 -18.31 12.62 3.96
C ASN A 178 -16.87 12.94 4.36
N LYS A 179 -16.13 11.93 4.75
CA LYS A 179 -14.75 12.04 5.21
C LYS A 179 -13.80 11.22 4.35
N ALA A 180 -12.55 11.59 4.37
CA ALA A 180 -11.44 10.80 3.84
C ALA A 180 -10.40 10.54 4.93
N ILE A 181 -9.91 9.33 4.96
CA ILE A 181 -8.76 8.92 5.76
C ILE A 181 -7.56 8.88 4.82
N VAL A 182 -6.53 9.63 5.15
CA VAL A 182 -5.33 9.74 4.32
C VAL A 182 -4.10 9.28 5.10
N PHE A 183 -3.35 8.41 4.48
CA PHE A 183 -2.04 7.95 4.94
C PHE A 183 -0.98 8.57 4.04
N ASN A 184 0.02 9.20 4.62
CA ASN A 184 1.04 9.95 3.91
C ASN A 184 2.42 9.68 4.49
N THR A 185 3.41 9.64 3.62
CA THR A 185 4.80 9.74 4.06
C THR A 185 5.26 11.18 3.85
N PRO A 186 5.48 11.96 4.91
CA PRO A 186 5.95 13.33 4.76
C PRO A 186 7.24 13.40 3.96
N TYR A 187 7.31 14.34 3.04
CA TYR A 187 8.48 14.52 2.19
C TYR A 187 9.63 15.12 2.98
N THR A 188 10.78 14.47 2.94
CA THR A 188 11.98 14.94 3.65
C THR A 188 13.08 15.31 2.66
N LEU A 189 13.75 16.42 2.93
CA LEU A 189 14.96 16.84 2.24
C LEU A 189 16.17 16.73 3.15
N TYR A 190 17.27 16.30 2.59
CA TYR A 190 18.56 16.32 3.29
C TYR A 190 19.32 17.59 2.89
N GLU A 191 19.39 18.55 3.82
CA GLU A 191 20.11 19.80 3.61
C GLU A 191 21.19 19.98 4.70
N ARG A 192 22.46 20.07 4.27
CA ARG A 192 23.62 20.41 5.13
C ARG A 192 23.73 19.55 6.40
N GLY A 193 23.43 18.25 6.29
CA GLY A 193 23.51 17.33 7.43
C GLY A 193 22.22 17.25 8.28
N ASN A 194 21.17 17.99 7.94
CA ASN A 194 19.89 17.97 8.66
C ASN A 194 18.78 17.45 7.76
N ILE A 195 17.82 16.72 8.37
CA ILE A 195 16.59 16.32 7.71
C ILE A 195 15.56 17.40 7.95
N ARG A 196 14.99 17.91 6.86
CA ARG A 196 13.89 18.87 6.89
C ARG A 196 12.65 18.25 6.28
N VAL A 197 11.52 18.33 6.97
CA VAL A 197 10.22 17.94 6.45
C VAL A 197 9.63 19.10 5.65
N GLU A 198 9.22 18.85 4.42
CA GLU A 198 8.52 19.81 3.57
C GLU A 198 7.07 19.38 3.32
N GLY A 199 6.18 20.37 3.24
CA GLY A 199 4.76 20.14 2.99
C GLY A 199 4.02 19.61 4.22
N GLU A 200 3.05 18.70 4.00
CA GLU A 200 2.23 18.16 5.06
C GLU A 200 3.07 17.25 5.99
N LYS A 201 3.02 17.55 7.29
CA LYS A 201 3.81 16.86 8.33
C LYS A 201 3.09 15.70 9.00
N ASN A 202 1.83 15.51 8.69
CA ASN A 202 1.06 14.42 9.27
C ASN A 202 1.33 13.09 8.54
N THR A 203 1.41 12.03 9.30
CA THR A 203 1.55 10.66 8.80
C THR A 203 0.20 10.09 8.38
N CYS A 204 -0.83 10.36 9.15
CA CYS A 204 -2.21 10.06 8.80
C CYS A 204 -3.13 11.14 9.35
N TRP A 205 -4.28 11.33 8.68
CA TRP A 205 -5.29 12.28 9.12
C TRP A 205 -6.67 11.93 8.59
N ILE A 206 -7.66 12.53 9.24
CA ILE A 206 -9.05 12.55 8.82
C ILE A 206 -9.34 13.93 8.26
N GLN A 207 -9.96 14.02 7.10
CA GLN A 207 -10.35 15.27 6.48
C GLN A 207 -11.78 15.22 5.94
N ASP A 208 -12.36 16.40 5.69
CA ASP A 208 -13.55 16.50 4.83
C ASP A 208 -13.16 16.40 3.34
N LEU A 209 -14.15 16.29 2.44
CA LEU A 209 -13.89 16.19 1.00
C LEU A 209 -13.40 17.51 0.38
N LYS A 210 -13.37 18.61 1.14
CA LYS A 210 -12.82 19.91 0.73
C LYS A 210 -11.35 20.07 1.09
N GLY A 211 -10.76 19.07 1.79
CA GLY A 211 -9.35 19.09 2.20
C GLY A 211 -9.10 19.73 3.56
N ASN A 212 -10.13 20.02 4.35
CA ASN A 212 -9.94 20.53 5.71
C ASN A 212 -9.65 19.35 6.65
N ILE A 213 -8.49 19.39 7.30
CA ILE A 213 -8.10 18.39 8.29
C ILE A 213 -9.00 18.53 9.52
N ILE A 214 -9.65 17.42 9.92
CA ILE A 214 -10.51 17.33 11.08
C ILE A 214 -9.68 16.88 12.30
N ASP A 215 -8.85 15.86 12.10
CA ASP A 215 -7.95 15.32 13.10
C ASP A 215 -6.73 14.68 12.43
N SER A 216 -5.60 14.55 13.15
CA SER A 216 -4.35 14.07 12.53
C SER A 216 -3.37 13.50 13.53
N ILE A 217 -2.49 12.64 13.03
CA ILE A 217 -1.28 12.15 13.70
C ILE A 217 -0.06 12.75 13.02
N SER A 218 0.65 13.62 13.72
CA SER A 218 1.89 14.21 13.22
C SER A 218 3.05 13.22 13.26
N VAL A 219 3.99 13.42 12.34
CA VAL A 219 5.28 12.71 12.39
C VAL A 219 6.00 13.06 13.68
N THR A 220 6.39 12.05 14.42
CA THR A 220 7.19 12.17 15.64
C THR A 220 8.60 11.62 15.40
N ASN A 221 9.52 11.86 16.35
CA ASN A 221 10.85 11.30 16.30
C ASN A 221 10.87 9.76 16.35
N SER A 222 9.77 9.14 16.81
CA SER A 222 9.60 7.67 16.79
C SER A 222 9.25 7.13 15.40
N LEU A 223 8.73 7.96 14.51
CA LEU A 223 8.53 7.67 13.09
C LEU A 223 9.64 8.37 12.29
N SER A 224 10.88 7.97 12.51
CA SER A 224 12.03 8.52 11.79
C SER A 224 11.86 8.32 10.29
N LEU A 225 11.75 9.41 9.56
CA LEU A 225 11.62 9.37 8.11
C LEU A 225 13.00 9.48 7.46
N PRO A 226 13.28 8.63 6.49
CA PRO A 226 14.49 8.78 5.69
C PRO A 226 14.43 10.02 4.81
N PRO A 227 15.58 10.60 4.45
CA PRO A 227 15.62 11.58 3.37
C PRO A 227 15.15 10.96 2.05
N GLY A 228 14.31 11.70 1.34
CA GLY A 228 13.77 11.28 0.05
C GLY A 228 12.31 10.77 0.13
N SER A 229 11.81 10.31 -1.00
CA SER A 229 10.47 9.78 -1.10
C SER A 229 10.41 8.36 -0.55
N SER A 230 9.48 8.10 0.35
CA SER A 230 9.16 6.75 0.81
C SER A 230 7.81 6.33 0.24
N ASP A 231 7.63 5.04 0.06
CA ASP A 231 6.32 4.46 -0.22
C ASP A 231 5.56 4.21 1.07
N ILE A 232 4.26 4.19 0.94
CA ILE A 232 3.36 3.89 2.03
C ILE A 232 2.45 2.74 1.62
N TRP A 233 2.20 1.87 2.57
CA TRP A 233 1.21 0.82 2.44
C TRP A 233 0.14 1.03 3.52
N ALA A 234 -1.12 0.92 3.14
CA ALA A 234 -2.24 0.89 4.07
C ALA A 234 -3.35 0.00 3.52
N SER A 235 -4.05 -0.67 4.41
CA SER A 235 -5.14 -1.57 4.10
C SER A 235 -6.13 -1.58 5.26
N HIS A 236 -7.41 -1.83 5.02
CA HIS A 236 -8.31 -2.19 6.11
C HIS A 236 -7.83 -3.48 6.79
N VAL A 237 -7.84 -3.50 8.10
CA VAL A 237 -7.57 -4.74 8.88
C VAL A 237 -8.71 -5.73 8.69
N LYS A 238 -9.92 -5.21 8.57
CA LYS A 238 -11.13 -5.95 8.30
C LYS A 238 -12.05 -5.07 7.45
N GLU A 239 -12.70 -5.67 6.49
CA GLU A 239 -13.65 -4.99 5.61
C GLU A 239 -14.66 -4.16 6.42
N GLU A 240 -14.92 -2.93 5.97
CA GLU A 240 -15.81 -1.95 6.62
C GLU A 240 -15.44 -1.57 8.08
N SER A 241 -14.22 -1.85 8.55
CA SER A 241 -13.79 -1.42 9.87
C SER A 241 -13.18 -0.01 9.85
N SER A 242 -13.21 0.68 11.00
CA SER A 242 -12.48 1.94 11.20
C SER A 242 -10.98 1.74 11.51
N ILE A 243 -10.50 0.49 11.43
CA ILE A 243 -9.11 0.15 11.74
C ILE A 243 -8.37 -0.18 10.45
N TYR A 244 -7.27 0.53 10.25
CA TYR A 244 -6.40 0.40 9.08
C TYR A 244 -5.04 -0.08 9.52
N SER A 245 -4.52 -1.09 8.84
CA SER A 245 -3.13 -1.49 8.92
C SER A 245 -2.28 -0.54 8.08
N PHE A 246 -1.12 -0.17 8.57
CA PHE A 246 -0.32 0.88 7.99
C PHE A 246 1.17 0.62 8.21
N ALA A 247 1.96 0.73 7.16
CA ALA A 247 3.41 0.64 7.20
C ALA A 247 4.05 1.71 6.31
N LEU A 248 5.11 2.34 6.83
CA LEU A 248 6.00 3.15 6.01
C LEU A 248 6.98 2.22 5.29
N ARG A 249 7.19 2.46 4.00
CA ARG A 249 8.18 1.74 3.19
C ARG A 249 9.33 2.69 2.86
N PRO A 250 10.46 2.61 3.56
CA PRO A 250 11.60 3.44 3.25
C PRO A 250 12.23 2.98 1.93
N VAL A 251 12.45 3.92 1.03
CA VAL A 251 13.14 3.62 -0.24
C VAL A 251 14.65 3.58 -0.06
N MET A 252 15.20 4.21 0.98
CA MET A 252 16.64 4.20 1.30
C MET A 252 16.92 4.49 2.79
N TYR A 253 17.76 3.65 3.41
CA TYR A 253 18.58 3.90 4.60
C TYR A 253 17.94 3.91 5.99
N VAL A 254 16.65 3.77 6.20
CA VAL A 254 16.05 3.80 7.54
C VAL A 254 14.93 2.78 7.72
N ARG A 255 14.88 2.26 8.93
CA ARG A 255 13.92 1.27 9.36
C ARG A 255 12.64 1.86 9.91
N PRO A 256 11.55 1.77 9.23
CA PRO A 256 10.36 1.36 9.90
C PRO A 256 9.99 -0.07 9.47
N ASP A 257 10.41 -1.03 10.27
CA ASP A 257 9.98 -2.42 10.15
C ASP A 257 8.67 -2.67 10.91
N THR A 258 8.21 -1.69 11.67
CA THR A 258 7.01 -1.78 12.51
C THR A 258 5.76 -1.51 11.68
N LEU A 259 4.79 -2.40 11.85
CA LEU A 259 3.42 -2.26 11.35
C LEU A 259 2.53 -1.64 12.42
N TYR A 260 1.73 -0.68 12.02
CA TYR A 260 0.82 0.04 12.91
C TYR A 260 -0.63 -0.23 12.55
N HIS A 261 -1.51 -0.15 13.54
CA HIS A 261 -2.94 0.05 13.33
C HIS A 261 -3.31 1.50 13.62
N TYR A 262 -4.06 2.08 12.70
CA TYR A 262 -4.70 3.37 12.89
C TYR A 262 -6.21 3.20 13.04
N ASN A 263 -6.77 3.68 14.15
CA ASN A 263 -8.20 3.69 14.39
C ASN A 263 -8.75 5.08 14.07
N SER A 264 -9.49 5.21 12.97
CA SER A 264 -10.05 6.49 12.52
C SER A 264 -11.18 7.01 13.43
N SER A 265 -11.86 6.13 14.17
CA SER A 265 -12.93 6.54 15.09
C SER A 265 -12.42 7.21 16.37
N THR A 266 -11.19 6.90 16.78
CA THR A 266 -10.56 7.44 17.99
C THR A 266 -9.33 8.31 17.70
N ASN A 267 -8.93 8.41 16.43
CA ASN A 267 -7.68 9.02 15.98
C ASN A 267 -6.45 8.52 16.75
N GLN A 268 -6.32 7.21 16.85
CA GLN A 268 -5.23 6.56 17.57
C GLN A 268 -4.39 5.69 16.64
N LEU A 269 -3.06 5.81 16.79
CA LEU A 269 -2.07 4.99 16.08
C LEU A 269 -1.28 4.19 17.11
N TYR A 270 -1.21 2.87 16.93
CA TYR A 270 -0.48 1.99 17.84
C TYR A 270 0.26 0.89 17.08
N PRO A 271 1.46 0.49 17.55
CA PRO A 271 2.23 -0.57 16.92
C PRO A 271 1.58 -1.93 17.20
N VAL A 272 1.55 -2.81 16.20
CA VAL A 272 0.94 -4.15 16.34
C VAL A 272 1.93 -5.27 16.02
N TYR A 273 2.92 -5.01 15.18
CA TYR A 273 3.89 -6.02 14.82
C TYR A 273 5.24 -5.38 14.49
N THR A 274 6.31 -5.99 15.00
CA THR A 274 7.68 -5.62 14.64
C THR A 274 8.54 -6.87 14.53
N PRO A 275 9.20 -7.10 13.37
CA PRO A 275 10.21 -8.13 13.25
C PRO A 275 11.52 -7.62 13.83
N ASN A 276 12.11 -8.35 14.77
CA ASN A 276 13.48 -8.09 15.24
C ASN A 276 14.44 -8.70 14.24
N THR A 277 14.84 -7.91 13.26
CA THR A 277 15.77 -8.33 12.22
C THR A 277 17.13 -7.67 12.39
N GLU A 278 18.18 -8.27 11.82
CA GLU A 278 19.48 -7.62 11.74
C GLU A 278 19.40 -6.31 10.94
N THR A 279 19.98 -5.25 11.48
CA THR A 279 20.07 -3.95 10.81
C THR A 279 21.38 -3.84 10.04
N ALA A 280 21.30 -3.94 8.74
CA ALA A 280 22.43 -3.63 7.87
C ALA A 280 21.98 -2.68 6.75
N LEU A 281 22.90 -1.84 6.25
CA LEU A 281 22.62 -0.87 5.20
C LEU A 281 22.26 -1.50 3.84
N ASN A 282 22.50 -2.79 3.71
CA ASN A 282 22.20 -3.58 2.53
C ASN A 282 21.01 -4.53 2.72
N ILE A 283 20.22 -4.36 3.77
CA ILE A 283 19.01 -5.13 4.00
C ILE A 283 17.83 -4.17 4.04
N PHE A 284 16.88 -4.40 3.12
CA PHE A 284 15.59 -3.75 3.12
C PHE A 284 14.58 -4.63 3.84
N THR A 285 13.79 -4.08 4.75
CA THR A 285 12.75 -4.82 5.47
C THR A 285 11.46 -4.04 5.41
N THR A 286 10.37 -4.70 5.08
CA THR A 286 9.01 -4.13 5.17
C THR A 286 8.02 -5.21 5.59
N SER A 287 6.95 -4.79 6.26
CA SER A 287 5.92 -5.72 6.74
C SER A 287 4.56 -5.32 6.22
N VAL A 288 3.71 -6.32 6.00
CA VAL A 288 2.31 -6.17 5.62
C VAL A 288 1.46 -7.17 6.40
N GLU A 289 0.16 -7.04 6.31
CA GLU A 289 -0.79 -7.81 7.08
C GLU A 289 -1.87 -8.42 6.18
N SER A 290 -2.22 -9.67 6.46
CA SER A 290 -3.44 -10.32 5.99
C SER A 290 -4.31 -10.66 7.21
N PRO A 291 -5.54 -11.16 7.05
CA PRO A 291 -6.40 -11.47 8.19
C PRO A 291 -5.76 -12.39 9.23
N LEU A 292 -5.00 -13.39 8.81
CA LEU A 292 -4.46 -14.44 9.69
C LEU A 292 -2.96 -14.31 9.97
N HIS A 293 -2.22 -13.56 9.14
CA HIS A 293 -0.76 -13.54 9.20
C HIS A 293 -0.20 -12.13 9.06
N TYR A 294 0.96 -11.92 9.68
CA TYR A 294 1.91 -10.89 9.30
C TYR A 294 2.92 -11.47 8.32
N TYR A 295 3.31 -10.69 7.33
CA TYR A 295 4.36 -11.04 6.38
C TYR A 295 5.46 -9.99 6.45
N THR A 296 6.69 -10.43 6.64
CA THR A 296 7.88 -9.57 6.56
C THR A 296 8.67 -9.95 5.33
N MET A 297 8.93 -8.98 4.48
CA MET A 297 9.72 -9.12 3.26
C MET A 297 11.10 -8.52 3.51
N GLN A 298 12.14 -9.30 3.27
CA GLN A 298 13.53 -8.88 3.40
C GLN A 298 14.24 -9.00 2.06
N GLY A 299 14.72 -7.88 1.54
CA GLY A 299 15.59 -7.85 0.36
C GLY A 299 17.04 -7.71 0.78
N PHE A 300 17.89 -8.64 0.34
CA PHE A 300 19.32 -8.66 0.60
C PHE A 300 20.06 -8.14 -0.63
N TYR A 301 20.83 -7.08 -0.45
CA TYR A 301 21.54 -6.39 -1.52
C TYR A 301 23.05 -6.56 -1.37
N GLU A 302 23.79 -6.40 -2.48
CA GLU A 302 25.24 -6.45 -2.47
C GLU A 302 25.81 -5.41 -1.47
N LYS A 303 26.68 -5.87 -0.60
CA LYS A 303 27.26 -5.03 0.47
C LYS A 303 28.06 -3.86 -0.10
N GLY A 304 27.72 -2.65 0.34
CA GLY A 304 28.39 -1.43 -0.10
C GLY A 304 27.82 -0.79 -1.36
N ARG A 305 26.77 -1.39 -1.99
CA ARG A 305 26.11 -0.86 -3.19
C ARG A 305 24.80 -0.12 -2.91
N GLY A 306 24.33 -0.20 -1.64
CA GLY A 306 23.03 0.37 -1.25
C GLY A 306 21.84 -0.48 -1.73
N ILE A 307 20.63 0.01 -1.45
CA ILE A 307 19.38 -0.64 -1.84
C ILE A 307 19.03 -0.18 -3.25
N ASN A 308 19.49 -0.92 -4.25
CA ASN A 308 19.20 -0.69 -5.68
C ASN A 308 18.79 -2.05 -6.28
N PRO A 309 17.67 -2.13 -7.01
CA PRO A 309 17.20 -3.38 -7.63
C PRO A 309 18.25 -4.15 -8.42
N GLU A 310 19.17 -3.45 -9.09
CA GLU A 310 20.26 -4.06 -9.84
C GLU A 310 21.25 -4.87 -8.98
N PHE A 311 21.28 -4.62 -7.66
CA PHE A 311 22.17 -5.28 -6.71
C PHE A 311 21.43 -6.17 -5.73
N LEU A 312 20.15 -6.44 -5.99
CA LEU A 312 19.38 -7.39 -5.23
C LEU A 312 19.91 -8.80 -5.46
N GLN A 313 20.24 -9.50 -4.37
CA GLN A 313 20.75 -10.87 -4.40
C GLN A 313 19.66 -11.88 -4.07
N GLU A 314 18.81 -11.55 -3.12
CA GLU A 314 17.80 -12.48 -2.60
C GLU A 314 16.64 -11.74 -1.95
N TRP A 315 15.46 -12.31 -2.05
CA TRP A 315 14.31 -12.00 -1.22
C TRP A 315 14.01 -13.15 -0.26
N LYS A 316 13.79 -12.84 1.03
CA LYS A 316 13.23 -13.80 1.99
C LYS A 316 11.89 -13.27 2.49
N ILE A 317 10.90 -14.16 2.56
CA ILE A 317 9.58 -13.86 3.08
C ILE A 317 9.37 -14.63 4.37
N ILE A 318 9.02 -13.91 5.42
CA ILE A 318 8.68 -14.47 6.72
C ILE A 318 7.17 -14.37 6.90
N GLN A 319 6.52 -15.49 7.15
CA GLN A 319 5.12 -15.58 7.55
C GLN A 319 5.05 -15.79 9.05
N VAL A 320 4.27 -14.97 9.76
CA VAL A 320 4.02 -15.12 11.19
C VAL A 320 2.54 -15.25 11.43
N ASP A 321 2.11 -16.35 12.01
CA ASP A 321 0.71 -16.60 12.39
C ASP A 321 0.33 -15.72 13.58
N LYS A 322 -0.72 -14.92 13.45
CA LYS A 322 -1.14 -13.93 14.46
C LYS A 322 -1.57 -14.56 15.77
N LYS A 323 -2.17 -15.75 15.72
CA LYS A 323 -2.73 -16.42 16.89
C LYS A 323 -1.67 -17.14 17.71
N SER A 324 -0.76 -17.85 17.03
CA SER A 324 0.25 -18.66 17.69
C SER A 324 1.60 -17.96 17.87
N ALA A 325 1.78 -16.81 17.24
CA ALA A 325 3.05 -16.09 17.14
C ALA A 325 4.22 -16.94 16.59
N LYS A 326 3.91 -18.00 15.83
CA LYS A 326 4.92 -18.84 15.18
C LYS A 326 5.23 -18.32 13.78
N GLY A 327 6.51 -18.28 13.45
CA GLY A 327 6.98 -17.84 12.15
C GLY A 327 7.75 -18.90 11.38
N ARG A 328 7.90 -18.67 10.07
CA ARG A 328 8.71 -19.49 9.15
C ARG A 328 9.06 -18.69 7.91
N TYR A 329 10.15 -19.05 7.24
CA TYR A 329 10.40 -18.61 5.88
C TYR A 329 9.51 -19.34 4.90
N ILE A 330 8.99 -18.63 3.90
CA ILE A 330 8.08 -19.20 2.91
C ILE A 330 8.47 -18.84 1.48
N ARG A 331 8.15 -19.76 0.57
CA ARG A 331 8.11 -19.56 -0.87
C ARG A 331 6.67 -19.82 -1.32
N LEU A 332 6.10 -18.90 -2.08
CA LEU A 332 4.71 -19.00 -2.53
C LEU A 332 4.65 -19.54 -3.96
N VAL A 333 3.78 -20.52 -4.19
CA VAL A 333 3.54 -21.10 -5.52
C VAL A 333 2.08 -21.02 -5.92
N ASN A 334 1.84 -20.82 -7.20
CA ASN A 334 0.51 -20.84 -7.79
C ASN A 334 0.18 -22.26 -8.25
N ASP A 335 -0.41 -23.04 -7.36
CA ASP A 335 -0.78 -24.43 -7.59
C ASP A 335 -1.95 -24.60 -8.58
N LEU A 336 -2.67 -23.52 -8.86
CA LEU A 336 -3.71 -23.51 -9.91
C LEU A 336 -3.12 -23.42 -11.32
N LEU A 337 -1.87 -22.98 -11.42
CA LEU A 337 -1.14 -22.84 -12.69
C LEU A 337 0.11 -23.74 -12.75
N GLY A 338 0.09 -24.86 -12.00
CA GLY A 338 1.14 -25.87 -12.08
C GLY A 338 2.34 -25.64 -11.18
N ASP A 339 2.12 -25.04 -10.02
CA ASP A 339 3.11 -24.71 -8.99
C ASP A 339 4.17 -23.69 -9.46
N ILE A 340 3.81 -22.81 -10.41
CA ILE A 340 4.72 -21.73 -10.81
C ILE A 340 5.00 -20.84 -9.61
N GLU A 341 6.27 -20.46 -9.46
CA GLU A 341 6.69 -19.59 -8.36
C GLU A 341 6.10 -18.19 -8.52
N ILE A 342 5.59 -17.64 -7.41
CA ILE A 342 5.09 -16.28 -7.35
C ILE A 342 6.20 -15.37 -6.84
N VAL A 343 6.45 -14.26 -7.55
CA VAL A 343 7.34 -13.20 -7.06
C VAL A 343 6.73 -12.62 -5.80
N SER A 344 7.11 -13.21 -4.66
CA SER A 344 6.43 -13.01 -3.38
C SER A 344 6.44 -11.55 -2.93
N TYR A 345 7.52 -10.81 -3.23
CA TYR A 345 7.59 -9.38 -2.90
C TYR A 345 6.45 -8.59 -3.53
N ASP A 346 6.24 -8.73 -4.84
CA ASP A 346 5.19 -7.99 -5.55
C ASP A 346 3.80 -8.40 -5.08
N PHE A 347 3.59 -9.70 -4.86
CA PHE A 347 2.33 -10.23 -4.34
C PHE A 347 1.95 -9.61 -3.00
N PHE A 348 2.84 -9.65 -2.01
CA PHE A 348 2.55 -9.13 -0.69
C PHE A 348 2.45 -7.60 -0.64
N GLN A 349 3.13 -6.87 -1.52
CA GLN A 349 2.95 -5.42 -1.65
C GLN A 349 1.56 -5.03 -2.15
N ASN A 350 0.92 -5.90 -2.89
CA ASN A 350 -0.39 -5.69 -3.48
C ASN A 350 -1.54 -6.14 -2.57
N ILE A 351 -1.27 -6.47 -1.30
CA ILE A 351 -2.34 -6.74 -0.33
C ILE A 351 -3.09 -5.45 -0.04
N LYS A 352 -4.39 -5.48 -0.28
CA LYS A 352 -5.32 -4.39 0.03
C LYS A 352 -6.72 -4.95 0.27
N ASP A 353 -7.33 -4.53 1.40
CA ASP A 353 -8.73 -4.82 1.72
C ASP A 353 -9.08 -6.34 1.60
N ASN A 354 -8.22 -7.17 2.17
CA ASN A 354 -8.31 -8.64 2.13
C ASN A 354 -8.08 -9.29 0.76
N TYR A 355 -7.68 -8.52 -0.24
CA TYR A 355 -7.28 -9.01 -1.54
C TYR A 355 -5.78 -8.86 -1.76
N ALA A 356 -5.23 -9.71 -2.59
CA ALA A 356 -3.95 -9.51 -3.25
C ALA A 356 -4.11 -9.84 -4.73
N TYR A 357 -3.18 -9.39 -5.56
CA TYR A 357 -3.20 -9.73 -6.97
C TYR A 357 -1.80 -9.92 -7.53
N ILE A 358 -1.73 -10.71 -8.58
CA ILE A 358 -0.53 -10.93 -9.38
C ILE A 358 -0.84 -10.45 -10.79
N ILE A 359 0.12 -9.78 -11.40
CA ILE A 359 0.06 -9.36 -12.79
C ILE A 359 1.12 -10.18 -13.54
N TYR A 360 0.71 -10.87 -14.58
CA TYR A 360 1.61 -11.58 -15.47
C TYR A 360 1.59 -10.93 -16.84
N ASP A 361 2.78 -10.64 -17.37
CA ASP A 361 2.94 -10.42 -18.80
C ASP A 361 2.57 -11.70 -19.56
N PRO A 362 1.86 -11.62 -20.68
CA PRO A 362 1.43 -12.81 -21.45
C PRO A 362 2.57 -13.75 -21.86
N LEU A 363 3.69 -13.20 -22.32
CA LEU A 363 4.84 -14.00 -22.76
C LEU A 363 5.57 -14.63 -21.59
N ASP A 364 5.81 -13.86 -20.53
CA ASP A 364 6.44 -14.37 -19.31
C ASP A 364 5.59 -15.49 -18.70
N LEU A 365 4.25 -15.31 -18.64
CA LEU A 365 3.35 -16.36 -18.15
C LEU A 365 3.42 -17.60 -19.02
N LYS A 366 3.46 -17.44 -20.34
CA LYS A 366 3.54 -18.56 -21.28
C LYS A 366 4.81 -19.39 -21.07
N GLU A 367 5.95 -18.74 -20.85
CA GLU A 367 7.23 -19.41 -20.55
C GLU A 367 7.15 -20.16 -19.21
N LEU A 368 6.62 -19.54 -18.17
CA LEU A 368 6.42 -20.18 -16.85
C LEU A 368 5.49 -21.40 -16.95
N LEU A 369 4.42 -21.32 -17.74
CA LEU A 369 3.51 -22.46 -17.97
C LEU A 369 4.17 -23.60 -18.77
N GLU A 370 5.04 -23.29 -19.72
CA GLU A 370 5.85 -24.29 -20.44
C GLU A 370 6.79 -25.02 -19.49
N GLU A 371 7.54 -24.28 -18.68
CA GLU A 371 8.44 -24.85 -17.68
C GLU A 371 7.69 -25.73 -16.67
N ALA A 372 6.53 -25.28 -16.19
CA ALA A 372 5.69 -26.05 -15.28
C ALA A 372 5.21 -27.36 -15.90
N LEU A 373 4.87 -27.39 -17.19
CA LEU A 373 4.48 -28.61 -17.90
C LEU A 373 5.61 -29.62 -18.04
N ASP A 374 6.84 -29.13 -18.16
CA ASP A 374 8.03 -29.96 -18.36
C ASP A 374 8.60 -30.49 -17.03
N THR A 375 8.51 -29.69 -15.98
CA THR A 375 9.15 -29.99 -14.69
C THR A 375 8.21 -30.61 -13.65
N ASN A 376 6.93 -30.19 -13.60
CA ASN A 376 5.98 -30.69 -12.62
C ASN A 376 5.32 -32.01 -13.06
N THR A 377 5.94 -33.14 -12.68
CA THR A 377 5.43 -34.49 -12.98
C THR A 377 4.24 -34.89 -12.12
N GLU A 378 4.01 -34.21 -11.00
CA GLU A 378 2.92 -34.52 -10.04
C GLU A 378 1.68 -33.66 -10.28
N MET A 379 1.69 -32.80 -11.32
CA MET A 379 0.56 -31.96 -11.70
C MET A 379 -0.69 -32.77 -11.98
N SER A 380 -1.81 -32.44 -11.32
CA SER A 380 -3.08 -33.11 -11.55
C SER A 380 -3.56 -32.92 -12.99
N GLU A 381 -4.34 -33.89 -13.49
CA GLU A 381 -4.89 -33.84 -14.85
C GLU A 381 -5.77 -32.59 -15.09
N GLU A 382 -6.47 -32.11 -14.09
CA GLU A 382 -7.28 -30.91 -14.16
C GLU A 382 -6.42 -29.66 -14.31
N VAL A 383 -5.39 -29.52 -13.47
CA VAL A 383 -4.44 -28.39 -13.55
C VAL A 383 -3.68 -28.43 -14.88
N ARG A 384 -3.22 -29.62 -15.33
CA ARG A 384 -2.53 -29.80 -16.59
C ARG A 384 -3.38 -29.34 -17.79
N LYS A 385 -4.67 -29.68 -17.80
CA LYS A 385 -5.59 -29.21 -18.85
C LYS A 385 -5.73 -27.69 -18.85
N ARG A 386 -5.85 -27.09 -17.66
CA ARG A 386 -5.94 -25.62 -17.50
C ARG A 386 -4.68 -24.95 -18.01
N VAL A 387 -3.51 -25.41 -17.57
CA VAL A 387 -2.18 -24.88 -17.98
C VAL A 387 -2.00 -24.98 -19.48
N VAL A 388 -2.26 -26.13 -20.09
CA VAL A 388 -2.18 -26.33 -21.55
C VAL A 388 -3.13 -25.40 -22.29
N SER A 389 -4.37 -25.29 -21.84
CA SER A 389 -5.38 -24.42 -22.45
C SER A 389 -4.93 -22.95 -22.40
N MET A 390 -4.50 -22.48 -21.24
CA MET A 390 -4.02 -21.11 -21.06
C MET A 390 -2.79 -20.83 -21.89
N LYS A 391 -1.75 -21.65 -21.82
CA LYS A 391 -0.53 -21.52 -22.62
C LYS A 391 -0.83 -21.37 -24.12
N ASN A 392 -1.78 -22.19 -24.63
CA ASN A 392 -2.11 -22.19 -26.06
C ASN A 392 -2.97 -20.97 -26.47
N SER A 393 -3.64 -20.31 -25.54
CA SER A 393 -4.42 -19.09 -25.83
C SER A 393 -3.60 -17.82 -25.78
N LEU A 394 -2.45 -17.81 -25.08
CA LEU A 394 -1.64 -16.61 -24.90
C LEU A 394 -0.84 -16.23 -26.14
N THR A 395 -0.89 -14.95 -26.49
CA THR A 395 -0.16 -14.31 -27.58
C THR A 395 0.57 -13.05 -27.10
N GLU A 396 1.51 -12.52 -27.90
CA GLU A 396 2.24 -11.29 -27.60
C GLU A 396 1.36 -10.02 -27.62
N ASP A 397 0.20 -10.11 -28.26
CA ASP A 397 -0.75 -8.99 -28.38
C ASP A 397 -1.79 -8.96 -27.23
N ASP A 398 -1.72 -9.91 -26.31
CA ASP A 398 -2.63 -9.96 -25.18
C ASP A 398 -2.32 -8.85 -24.14
N ASN A 399 -3.35 -8.40 -23.44
CA ASN A 399 -3.18 -7.61 -22.23
C ASN A 399 -2.66 -8.49 -21.08
N ASP A 400 -2.12 -7.84 -20.05
CA ASP A 400 -1.71 -8.51 -18.82
C ASP A 400 -2.79 -9.44 -18.27
N ILE A 401 -2.37 -10.57 -17.71
CA ILE A 401 -3.21 -11.54 -17.04
C ILE A 401 -3.22 -11.26 -15.54
N LEU A 402 -4.40 -11.10 -14.97
CA LEU A 402 -4.58 -10.88 -13.54
C LEU A 402 -4.93 -12.18 -12.83
N VAL A 403 -4.26 -12.43 -11.70
CA VAL A 403 -4.68 -13.41 -10.72
C VAL A 403 -5.09 -12.66 -9.45
N ILE A 404 -6.39 -12.60 -9.20
CA ILE A 404 -6.97 -11.89 -8.05
C ILE A 404 -7.27 -12.90 -6.96
N CYS A 405 -6.73 -12.65 -5.77
CA CYS A 405 -6.76 -13.55 -4.64
C CYS A 405 -7.49 -12.90 -3.46
N LYS A 406 -8.43 -13.61 -2.85
CA LYS A 406 -9.06 -13.21 -1.60
C LYS A 406 -8.52 -14.07 -0.47
N PHE A 407 -7.97 -13.46 0.58
CA PHE A 407 -7.43 -14.20 1.72
C PHE A 407 -8.51 -14.88 2.54
N LYS A 408 -8.19 -16.06 3.09
CA LYS A 408 -8.99 -16.68 4.15
C LYS A 408 -9.01 -15.78 5.39
N SER A 409 -10.16 -15.65 5.99
CA SER A 409 -10.38 -14.83 7.20
C SER A 409 -10.66 -15.65 8.46
N ARG A 410 -10.72 -17.00 8.33
CA ARG A 410 -10.96 -17.95 9.42
C ARG A 410 -10.21 -19.28 9.17
#